data_2ec9871e68f0f993447d3f46c285ce1c
#
_entry.id   2ec9871e68f0f993447d3f46c285ce1c
#
_cell.length_a   1.000
_cell.length_b   1.000
_cell.length_c   1.000
_cell.angle_alpha   90.00
_cell.angle_beta   90.00
_cell.angle_gamma   90.00
#
_symmetry.space_group_name_H-M   'P 1'
#
loop_
_entity.id
_entity.type
_entity.pdbx_description
1 polymer ?
#
loop_
_entity_poly.entity_id
_entity_poly.type
_entity_poly.pdbx_seq_one_letter_code
_entity_poly.pdbx_strand_id
1 'polypeptide(L)'
;MLLLSPIVQPQGALDEQQSQLEKLADYLAEVQGQVSRLQAALEAAEARNREQTALIDRLEASLRAHEVCQPGEQDSIRQQFFSDLAARLEPSPVYRLEGDRVVIAADTVFVFSRAEIGAEGESRLHPLAVALQAAVEGLPEGIAWRLRVEAHSDARPLRANSRFASNWELSAARATEMLHFLARQGFPEQSLVAVAWAATIPAGGERDHRRDRRIELKLGFER
;
A
#
# COMPACT_ATOMS: atom_id res chain seq x y z
N MET A 1 -35.72 54.83 91.95
CA MET A 1 -34.71 55.35 90.99
C MET A 1 -33.90 54.18 90.55
N LEU A 2 -34.29 53.57 89.42
CA LEU A 2 -33.59 52.41 88.79
C LEU A 2 -32.62 52.90 87.78
N LEU A 3 -31.33 52.69 88.00
CA LEU A 3 -30.25 53.02 87.07
C LEU A 3 -30.20 51.92 85.98
N LEU A 4 -30.58 52.28 84.78
CA LEU A 4 -30.37 51.47 83.59
C LEU A 4 -28.89 51.63 83.16
N SER A 5 -28.10 50.58 83.36
CA SER A 5 -26.75 50.48 82.78
C SER A 5 -26.84 50.27 81.27
N PRO A 6 -26.08 51.01 80.43
CA PRO A 6 -26.05 50.75 79.02
C PRO A 6 -25.34 49.42 78.71
N ILE A 7 -25.99 48.55 77.98
CA ILE A 7 -25.40 47.36 77.42
C ILE A 7 -24.46 47.86 76.36
N VAL A 8 -23.12 47.88 76.67
CA VAL A 8 -22.06 48.10 75.68
C VAL A 8 -21.95 46.82 74.85
N GLN A 9 -22.54 46.80 73.68
CA GLN A 9 -22.32 45.74 72.74
C GLN A 9 -20.81 45.81 72.24
N PRO A 10 -20.11 44.72 72.20
CA PRO A 10 -18.71 44.71 71.73
C PRO A 10 -18.68 44.84 70.17
N GLN A 11 -18.72 46.08 69.68
CA GLN A 11 -18.59 46.38 68.22
C GLN A 11 -17.33 45.77 67.65
N GLY A 12 -16.21 45.69 68.37
CA GLY A 12 -14.98 45.06 67.92
C GLY A 12 -15.06 43.56 67.59
N ALA A 13 -16.00 42.81 68.27
CA ALA A 13 -16.20 41.39 67.97
C ALA A 13 -17.00 41.17 66.67
N LEU A 14 -17.88 42.10 66.37
CA LEU A 14 -18.63 42.08 65.07
C LEU A 14 -17.72 42.43 63.88
N ASP A 15 -16.86 43.42 64.07
CA ASP A 15 -15.90 43.83 63.02
C ASP A 15 -14.84 42.72 62.75
N GLU A 16 -14.45 42.00 63.79
CA GLU A 16 -13.52 40.88 63.65
C GLU A 16 -14.18 39.68 62.96
N GLN A 17 -15.41 39.38 63.24
CA GLN A 17 -16.21 38.36 62.52
C GLN A 17 -16.45 38.74 61.06
N GLN A 18 -16.77 40.00 60.75
CA GLN A 18 -16.91 40.45 59.36
C GLN A 18 -15.60 40.33 58.62
N SER A 19 -14.45 40.72 59.16
CA SER A 19 -13.15 40.55 58.55
C SER A 19 -12.78 39.06 58.29
N GLN A 20 -13.19 38.16 59.20
CA GLN A 20 -12.98 36.70 58.97
C GLN A 20 -13.90 36.17 57.88
N LEU A 21 -15.14 36.62 57.77
CA LEU A 21 -16.05 36.25 56.69
C LEU A 21 -15.53 36.72 55.32
N GLU A 22 -15.02 37.96 55.22
CA GLU A 22 -14.44 38.47 53.99
C GLU A 22 -13.21 37.65 53.54
N LYS A 23 -12.29 37.33 54.48
CA LYS A 23 -11.14 36.45 54.17
C LYS A 23 -11.56 35.06 53.73
N LEU A 24 -12.61 34.49 54.30
CA LEU A 24 -13.16 33.20 53.94
C LEU A 24 -13.79 33.24 52.55
N ALA A 25 -14.53 34.33 52.26
CA ALA A 25 -15.13 34.54 50.93
C ALA A 25 -14.06 34.65 49.83
N ASP A 26 -12.99 35.43 50.08
CA ASP A 26 -11.85 35.54 49.17
C ASP A 26 -11.12 34.18 48.95
N TYR A 27 -10.91 33.41 50.02
CA TYR A 27 -10.35 32.09 49.94
C TYR A 27 -11.24 31.12 49.11
N LEU A 28 -12.56 31.15 49.34
CA LEU A 28 -13.52 30.36 48.56
C LEU A 28 -13.50 30.75 47.08
N ALA A 29 -13.46 32.03 46.76
CA ALA A 29 -13.33 32.50 45.37
C ALA A 29 -12.04 32.03 44.71
N GLU A 30 -10.95 32.05 45.43
CA GLU A 30 -9.64 31.54 44.93
C GLU A 30 -9.73 30.02 44.69
N VAL A 31 -10.24 29.23 45.63
CA VAL A 31 -10.40 27.77 45.46
C VAL A 31 -11.35 27.45 44.29
N GLN A 32 -12.45 28.17 44.15
CA GLN A 32 -13.38 28.01 43.02
C GLN A 32 -12.65 28.31 41.70
N GLY A 33 -11.82 29.35 41.65
CA GLY A 33 -10.98 29.66 40.49
C GLY A 33 -9.95 28.57 40.17
N GLN A 34 -9.36 27.95 41.22
CA GLN A 34 -8.45 26.80 41.01
C GLN A 34 -9.19 25.58 40.51
N VAL A 35 -10.35 25.24 41.07
CA VAL A 35 -11.18 24.12 40.60
C VAL A 35 -11.58 24.29 39.13
N SER A 36 -12.05 25.49 38.74
CA SER A 36 -12.41 25.76 37.35
C SER A 36 -11.22 25.60 36.39
N ARG A 37 -10.03 26.06 36.78
CA ARG A 37 -8.82 25.89 35.97
C ARG A 37 -8.40 24.41 35.84
N LEU A 38 -8.51 23.63 36.92
CA LEU A 38 -8.23 22.19 36.90
C LEU A 38 -9.24 21.42 36.03
N GLN A 39 -10.54 21.79 36.09
CA GLN A 39 -11.55 21.20 35.23
C GLN A 39 -11.24 21.45 33.73
N ALA A 40 -10.94 22.71 33.38
CA ALA A 40 -10.57 23.03 32.00
C ALA A 40 -9.30 22.32 31.53
N ALA A 41 -8.31 22.16 32.40
CA ALA A 41 -7.10 21.43 32.12
C ALA A 41 -7.35 19.93 31.94
N LEU A 42 -8.25 19.36 32.73
CA LEU A 42 -8.65 17.95 32.61
C LEU A 42 -9.39 17.70 31.29
N GLU A 43 -10.37 18.52 30.94
CA GLU A 43 -11.10 18.43 29.67
C GLU A 43 -10.14 18.52 28.46
N ALA A 44 -9.19 19.45 28.52
CA ALA A 44 -8.19 19.59 27.47
C ALA A 44 -7.24 18.37 27.39
N ALA A 45 -6.90 17.75 28.53
CA ALA A 45 -6.08 16.54 28.56
C ALA A 45 -6.85 15.32 28.04
N GLU A 46 -8.12 15.19 28.39
CA GLU A 46 -9.00 14.14 27.87
C GLU A 46 -9.23 14.25 26.36
N ALA A 47 -9.40 15.48 25.85
CA ALA A 47 -9.52 15.71 24.41
C ALA A 47 -8.23 15.28 23.67
N ARG A 48 -7.07 15.65 24.17
CA ARG A 48 -5.77 15.21 23.62
C ARG A 48 -5.58 13.70 23.69
N ASN A 49 -6.01 13.08 24.77
CA ASN A 49 -5.91 11.63 24.94
C ASN A 49 -6.80 10.89 23.94
N ARG A 50 -8.03 11.38 23.68
CA ARG A 50 -8.91 10.84 22.64
C ARG A 50 -8.30 10.95 21.24
N GLU A 51 -7.68 12.09 20.93
CA GLU A 51 -7.01 12.30 19.64
C GLU A 51 -5.80 11.37 19.47
N GLN A 52 -4.99 11.21 20.52
CA GLN A 52 -3.86 10.28 20.52
C GLN A 52 -4.31 8.81 20.37
N THR A 53 -5.38 8.41 21.05
CA THR A 53 -5.94 7.05 20.92
C THR A 53 -6.40 6.79 19.48
N ALA A 54 -7.14 7.74 18.88
CA ALA A 54 -7.55 7.61 17.48
C ALA A 54 -6.38 7.55 16.50
N LEU A 55 -5.29 8.25 16.78
CA LEU A 55 -4.06 8.17 15.97
C LEU A 55 -3.36 6.81 16.15
N ILE A 56 -3.29 6.29 17.38
CA ILE A 56 -2.73 4.96 17.68
C ILE A 56 -3.54 3.89 16.94
N ASP A 57 -4.86 3.90 17.03
CA ASP A 57 -5.73 2.96 16.34
C ASP A 57 -5.52 2.98 14.81
N ARG A 58 -5.34 4.19 14.25
CA ARG A 58 -5.04 4.35 12.81
C ARG A 58 -3.66 3.82 12.44
N LEU A 59 -2.65 4.07 13.26
CA LEU A 59 -1.28 3.57 13.04
C LEU A 59 -1.23 2.05 13.22
N GLU A 60 -1.92 1.49 14.20
CA GLU A 60 -2.02 0.04 14.38
C GLU A 60 -2.76 -0.65 13.22
N ALA A 61 -3.83 -0.03 12.71
CA ALA A 61 -4.51 -0.53 11.50
C ALA A 61 -3.59 -0.49 10.28
N SER A 62 -2.81 0.59 10.13
CA SER A 62 -1.79 0.72 9.08
C SER A 62 -0.66 -0.30 9.25
N LEU A 63 -0.16 -0.53 10.46
CA LEU A 63 0.85 -1.55 10.76
C LEU A 63 0.32 -2.96 10.48
N ARG A 64 -0.90 -3.28 10.90
CA ARG A 64 -1.53 -4.58 10.59
C ARG A 64 -1.66 -4.80 9.09
N ALA A 65 -2.04 -3.77 8.34
CA ALA A 65 -2.07 -3.84 6.88
C ALA A 65 -0.67 -4.06 6.26
N HIS A 66 0.41 -3.59 6.92
CA HIS A 66 1.79 -3.85 6.51
C HIS A 66 2.34 -5.18 7.06
N GLU A 67 1.88 -5.65 8.22
CA GLU A 67 2.27 -6.93 8.82
C GLU A 67 1.63 -8.15 8.13
N VAL A 68 0.54 -7.97 7.38
CA VAL A 68 -0.09 -9.02 6.55
C VAL A 68 0.85 -9.58 5.47
N CYS A 69 2.06 -9.07 5.37
CA CYS A 69 3.07 -9.55 4.42
C CYS A 69 4.26 -10.25 5.07
N GLN A 70 4.05 -11.21 6.00
CA GLN A 70 5.12 -12.13 6.37
C GLN A 70 5.50 -13.03 5.18
N PRO A 71 6.77 -13.43 5.01
CA PRO A 71 7.21 -14.19 3.83
C PRO A 71 6.36 -15.44 3.52
N GLY A 72 5.92 -16.17 4.53
CA GLY A 72 5.07 -17.36 4.36
C GLY A 72 3.64 -17.05 3.92
N GLU A 73 3.09 -15.90 4.30
CA GLU A 73 1.76 -15.45 3.93
C GLU A 73 1.74 -14.90 2.49
N GLN A 74 2.79 -14.18 2.10
CA GLN A 74 2.98 -13.76 0.71
C GLN A 74 3.04 -14.96 -0.24
N ASP A 75 3.73 -16.03 0.15
CA ASP A 75 3.82 -17.25 -0.64
C ASP A 75 2.47 -17.94 -0.78
N SER A 76 1.67 -17.98 0.30
CA SER A 76 0.31 -18.53 0.26
C SER A 76 -0.60 -17.72 -0.66
N ILE A 77 -0.58 -16.39 -0.57
CA ILE A 77 -1.37 -15.51 -1.43
C ILE A 77 -0.94 -15.65 -2.88
N ARG A 78 0.37 -15.73 -3.15
CA ARG A 78 0.91 -15.95 -4.49
C ARG A 78 0.45 -17.30 -5.06
N GLN A 79 0.51 -18.36 -4.28
CA GLN A 79 0.04 -19.70 -4.68
C GLN A 79 -1.45 -19.67 -4.99
N GLN A 80 -2.27 -19.04 -4.15
CA GLN A 80 -3.70 -18.90 -4.39
C GLN A 80 -3.97 -18.11 -5.67
N PHE A 81 -3.31 -16.97 -5.87
CA PHE A 81 -3.41 -16.16 -7.09
C PHE A 81 -3.14 -16.98 -8.35
N PHE A 82 -2.03 -17.72 -8.39
CA PHE A 82 -1.69 -18.53 -9.56
C PHE A 82 -2.59 -19.75 -9.73
N SER A 83 -3.13 -20.32 -8.64
CA SER A 83 -4.16 -21.35 -8.70
C SER A 83 -5.46 -20.86 -9.29
N ASP A 84 -5.92 -19.68 -8.85
CA ASP A 84 -7.14 -19.04 -9.37
C ASP A 84 -6.97 -18.62 -10.84
N LEU A 85 -5.79 -18.11 -11.20
CA LEU A 85 -5.44 -17.79 -12.57
C LEU A 85 -5.45 -19.06 -13.44
N ALA A 86 -4.87 -20.16 -12.97
CA ALA A 86 -4.87 -21.44 -13.70
C ALA A 86 -6.27 -21.96 -13.97
N ALA A 87 -7.19 -21.82 -13.03
CA ALA A 87 -8.57 -22.23 -13.16
C ALA A 87 -9.37 -21.43 -14.20
N ARG A 88 -8.90 -20.22 -14.55
CA ARG A 88 -9.55 -19.29 -15.49
C ARG A 88 -8.93 -19.32 -16.90
N LEU A 89 -7.71 -19.85 -17.03
CA LEU A 89 -6.99 -19.87 -18.31
C LEU A 89 -7.20 -21.17 -19.05
N GLU A 90 -7.58 -21.05 -20.32
CA GLU A 90 -7.54 -22.17 -21.25
C GLU A 90 -6.13 -22.42 -21.77
N PRO A 91 -5.79 -23.66 -22.17
CA PRO A 91 -4.51 -23.98 -22.80
C PRO A 91 -4.26 -23.10 -24.02
N SER A 92 -3.09 -22.44 -24.07
CA SER A 92 -2.74 -21.51 -25.14
C SER A 92 -1.31 -21.76 -25.64
N PRO A 93 -1.05 -21.65 -26.94
CA PRO A 93 0.31 -21.69 -27.46
C PRO A 93 1.09 -20.37 -27.18
N VAL A 94 0.40 -19.32 -26.73
CA VAL A 94 0.95 -17.97 -26.53
C VAL A 94 1.54 -17.83 -25.13
N TYR A 95 0.88 -18.39 -24.14
CA TYR A 95 1.28 -18.32 -22.74
C TYR A 95 1.09 -19.64 -22.01
N ARG A 96 1.84 -19.84 -20.94
CA ARG A 96 1.71 -20.98 -20.04
C ARG A 96 2.03 -20.56 -18.61
N LEU A 97 1.46 -21.26 -17.66
CA LEU A 97 1.79 -21.14 -16.24
C LEU A 97 2.96 -22.05 -15.91
N GLU A 98 3.98 -21.50 -15.25
CA GLU A 98 5.13 -22.25 -14.72
C GLU A 98 5.33 -21.87 -13.26
N GLY A 99 4.78 -22.66 -12.33
CA GLY A 99 4.85 -22.38 -10.90
C GLY A 99 4.20 -21.06 -10.53
N ASP A 100 5.00 -20.08 -10.12
CA ASP A 100 4.58 -18.76 -9.66
C ASP A 100 4.70 -17.66 -10.72
N ARG A 101 4.62 -18.01 -11.99
CA ARG A 101 4.73 -17.05 -13.11
C ARG A 101 3.94 -17.48 -14.34
N VAL A 102 3.54 -16.51 -15.12
CA VAL A 102 3.05 -16.69 -16.49
C VAL A 102 4.21 -16.47 -17.46
N VAL A 103 4.47 -17.41 -18.32
CA VAL A 103 5.49 -17.31 -19.37
C VAL A 103 4.80 -17.11 -20.71
N ILE A 104 5.09 -16.00 -21.38
CA ILE A 104 4.55 -15.61 -22.69
C ILE A 104 5.67 -15.75 -23.72
N ALA A 105 5.40 -16.48 -24.81
CA ALA A 105 6.33 -16.59 -25.93
C ALA A 105 6.41 -15.26 -26.69
N ALA A 106 7.52 -14.55 -26.62
CA ALA A 106 7.64 -13.20 -27.20
C ALA A 106 7.40 -13.18 -28.72
N ASP A 107 7.79 -14.23 -29.43
CA ASP A 107 7.62 -14.33 -30.89
C ASP A 107 6.16 -14.43 -31.33
N THR A 108 5.24 -14.74 -30.43
CA THR A 108 3.82 -14.89 -30.73
C THR A 108 3.02 -13.60 -30.54
N VAL A 109 3.57 -12.62 -29.85
CA VAL A 109 2.88 -11.38 -29.48
C VAL A 109 3.56 -10.13 -30.05
N PHE A 110 4.89 -10.11 -30.11
CA PHE A 110 5.62 -8.97 -30.67
C PHE A 110 5.82 -9.11 -32.18
N VAL A 111 5.73 -7.99 -32.89
CA VAL A 111 6.13 -7.92 -34.29
C VAL A 111 7.60 -8.30 -34.41
N PHE A 112 7.94 -9.10 -35.41
CA PHE A 112 9.29 -9.63 -35.59
C PHE A 112 10.36 -8.54 -35.55
N SER A 113 11.40 -8.74 -34.73
CA SER A 113 12.50 -7.80 -34.50
C SER A 113 12.09 -6.42 -33.93
N ARG A 114 10.86 -6.29 -33.38
CA ARG A 114 10.35 -5.06 -32.77
C ARG A 114 9.96 -5.29 -31.33
N ALA A 115 9.61 -4.20 -30.67
CA ALA A 115 9.05 -4.21 -29.32
C ALA A 115 7.54 -3.82 -29.32
N GLU A 116 6.92 -3.77 -30.50
CA GLU A 116 5.50 -3.42 -30.67
C GLU A 116 4.65 -4.69 -30.57
N ILE A 117 3.60 -4.65 -29.77
CA ILE A 117 2.55 -5.66 -29.75
C ILE A 117 1.57 -5.28 -30.87
N GLY A 118 1.49 -6.12 -31.93
CA GLY A 118 0.54 -5.89 -33.00
C GLY A 118 -0.88 -6.26 -32.61
N ALA A 119 -1.87 -5.85 -33.41
CA ALA A 119 -3.29 -6.14 -33.15
C ALA A 119 -3.58 -7.63 -32.92
N GLU A 120 -2.91 -8.53 -33.65
CA GLU A 120 -3.00 -9.97 -33.43
C GLU A 120 -2.41 -10.40 -32.09
N GLY A 121 -1.26 -9.80 -31.69
CA GLY A 121 -0.66 -10.01 -30.36
C GLY A 121 -1.58 -9.56 -29.23
N GLU A 122 -2.20 -8.38 -29.36
CA GLU A 122 -3.18 -7.89 -28.41
C GLU A 122 -4.40 -8.82 -28.30
N SER A 123 -4.95 -9.25 -29.41
CA SER A 123 -6.09 -10.19 -29.43
C SER A 123 -5.75 -11.52 -28.74
N ARG A 124 -4.52 -12.03 -28.92
CA ARG A 124 -4.03 -13.26 -28.29
C ARG A 124 -3.79 -13.11 -26.79
N LEU A 125 -3.41 -11.90 -26.34
CA LEU A 125 -3.14 -11.58 -24.92
C LEU A 125 -4.41 -11.21 -24.14
N HIS A 126 -5.47 -10.79 -24.83
CA HIS A 126 -6.69 -10.32 -24.16
C HIS A 126 -7.30 -11.33 -23.17
N PRO A 127 -7.43 -12.66 -23.49
CA PRO A 127 -7.94 -13.64 -22.52
C PRO A 127 -7.05 -13.71 -21.26
N LEU A 128 -5.74 -13.61 -21.41
CA LEU A 128 -4.81 -13.57 -20.28
C LEU A 128 -5.03 -12.32 -19.42
N ALA A 129 -5.20 -11.15 -20.05
CA ALA A 129 -5.43 -9.90 -19.33
C ALA A 129 -6.73 -9.95 -18.51
N VAL A 130 -7.82 -10.48 -19.08
CA VAL A 130 -9.10 -10.66 -18.38
C VAL A 130 -8.96 -11.61 -17.19
N ALA A 131 -8.27 -12.73 -17.36
CA ALA A 131 -8.04 -13.70 -16.29
C ALA A 131 -7.15 -13.12 -15.16
N LEU A 132 -6.11 -12.36 -15.52
CA LEU A 132 -5.26 -11.66 -14.57
C LEU A 132 -6.02 -10.60 -13.76
N GLN A 133 -6.90 -9.81 -14.39
CA GLN A 133 -7.75 -8.84 -13.68
C GLN A 133 -8.63 -9.52 -12.66
N ALA A 134 -9.34 -10.58 -13.04
CA ALA A 134 -10.18 -11.33 -12.13
C ALA A 134 -9.39 -11.99 -10.98
N ALA A 135 -8.14 -12.41 -11.24
CA ALA A 135 -7.26 -12.94 -10.19
C ALA A 135 -6.77 -11.84 -9.22
N VAL A 136 -6.47 -10.64 -9.73
CA VAL A 136 -6.09 -9.48 -8.90
C VAL A 136 -7.25 -8.99 -8.05
N GLU A 137 -8.48 -8.99 -8.55
CA GLU A 137 -9.69 -8.66 -7.77
C GLU A 137 -9.94 -9.63 -6.62
N GLY A 138 -9.42 -10.86 -6.72
CA GLY A 138 -9.47 -11.87 -5.66
C GLY A 138 -8.39 -11.72 -4.59
N LEU A 139 -7.46 -10.77 -4.72
CA LEU A 139 -6.44 -10.51 -3.69
C LEU A 139 -7.08 -9.90 -2.43
N PRO A 140 -6.57 -10.21 -1.23
CA PRO A 140 -7.06 -9.61 0.01
C PRO A 140 -6.97 -8.07 -0.02
N GLU A 141 -7.99 -7.41 0.55
CA GLU A 141 -8.01 -5.95 0.63
C GLU A 141 -6.79 -5.39 1.40
N GLY A 142 -6.25 -4.28 0.91
CA GLY A 142 -5.15 -3.57 1.57
C GLY A 142 -3.76 -4.12 1.24
N ILE A 143 -3.64 -5.17 0.44
CA ILE A 143 -2.33 -5.68 0.01
C ILE A 143 -1.77 -4.82 -1.12
N ALA A 144 -0.58 -4.25 -0.90
CA ALA A 144 0.19 -3.57 -1.94
C ALA A 144 0.88 -4.60 -2.85
N TRP A 145 0.25 -4.91 -3.98
CA TRP A 145 0.78 -5.85 -4.96
C TRP A 145 1.43 -5.13 -6.15
N ARG A 146 2.39 -5.82 -6.77
CA ARG A 146 3.03 -5.42 -8.03
C ARG A 146 3.02 -6.58 -9.02
N LEU A 147 2.63 -6.30 -10.25
CA LEU A 147 2.81 -7.23 -11.37
C LEU A 147 4.10 -6.86 -12.10
N ARG A 148 5.10 -7.72 -12.00
CA ARG A 148 6.40 -7.54 -12.63
C ARG A 148 6.35 -8.16 -14.02
N VAL A 149 6.67 -7.36 -15.01
CA VAL A 149 6.81 -7.73 -16.43
C VAL A 149 8.29 -7.87 -16.72
N GLU A 150 8.80 -9.08 -16.77
CA GLU A 150 10.20 -9.40 -16.98
C GLU A 150 10.44 -9.86 -18.41
N ALA A 151 11.22 -9.10 -19.18
CA ALA A 151 11.51 -9.41 -20.57
C ALA A 151 12.90 -10.02 -20.75
N HIS A 152 12.94 -11.14 -21.48
CA HIS A 152 14.15 -11.88 -21.82
C HIS A 152 14.34 -11.94 -23.33
N SER A 153 15.61 -11.97 -23.77
CA SER A 153 16.00 -12.21 -25.15
C SER A 153 16.89 -13.45 -25.25
N ASP A 154 17.09 -13.95 -26.46
CA ASP A 154 18.13 -14.92 -26.71
C ASP A 154 19.53 -14.25 -26.77
N ALA A 155 20.58 -15.06 -26.78
CA ALA A 155 21.97 -14.59 -26.77
C ALA A 155 22.48 -14.16 -28.14
N ARG A 156 21.71 -14.27 -29.21
CA ARG A 156 22.13 -13.86 -30.54
C ARG A 156 22.27 -12.35 -30.63
N PRO A 157 23.30 -11.86 -31.33
CA PRO A 157 23.42 -10.43 -31.59
C PRO A 157 22.22 -9.94 -32.41
N LEU A 158 21.78 -8.72 -32.15
CA LEU A 158 20.78 -8.07 -32.96
C LEU A 158 21.28 -7.84 -34.40
N ARG A 159 20.37 -7.76 -35.34
CA ARG A 159 20.69 -7.43 -36.73
C ARG A 159 21.31 -6.03 -36.84
N ALA A 160 22.21 -5.81 -37.79
CA ALA A 160 22.88 -4.51 -37.96
C ALA A 160 21.95 -3.32 -38.20
N ASN A 161 20.74 -3.57 -38.72
CA ASN A 161 19.69 -2.57 -38.93
C ASN A 161 18.60 -2.56 -37.81
N SER A 162 18.89 -3.14 -36.66
CA SER A 162 17.99 -3.08 -35.51
C SER A 162 17.85 -1.63 -35.03
N ARG A 163 16.62 -1.28 -34.57
CA ARG A 163 16.36 -0.01 -33.87
C ARG A 163 16.99 0.06 -32.47
N PHE A 164 17.40 -1.11 -31.95
CA PHE A 164 17.95 -1.25 -30.60
C PHE A 164 19.45 -1.53 -30.70
N ALA A 165 20.25 -0.86 -29.87
CA ALA A 165 21.71 -1.05 -29.87
C ALA A 165 22.12 -2.36 -29.18
N SER A 166 21.25 -2.91 -28.31
CA SER A 166 21.55 -4.11 -27.52
C SER A 166 20.29 -4.92 -27.18
N ASN A 167 20.50 -6.19 -26.78
CA ASN A 167 19.44 -7.04 -26.22
C ASN A 167 18.85 -6.47 -24.92
N TRP A 168 19.59 -5.63 -24.18
CA TRP A 168 19.09 -4.90 -23.04
C TRP A 168 18.03 -3.88 -23.43
N GLU A 169 18.31 -3.07 -24.44
CA GLU A 169 17.34 -2.08 -24.94
C GLU A 169 16.09 -2.74 -25.53
N LEU A 170 16.27 -3.82 -26.32
CA LEU A 170 15.14 -4.58 -26.84
C LEU A 170 14.27 -5.15 -25.73
N SER A 171 14.88 -5.75 -24.70
CA SER A 171 14.15 -6.32 -23.57
C SER A 171 13.43 -5.23 -22.76
N ALA A 172 14.11 -4.10 -22.50
CA ALA A 172 13.49 -2.96 -21.81
C ALA A 172 12.28 -2.43 -22.59
N ALA A 173 12.40 -2.22 -23.90
CA ALA A 173 11.33 -1.76 -24.76
C ALA A 173 10.15 -2.75 -24.79
N ARG A 174 10.40 -4.05 -24.81
CA ARG A 174 9.35 -5.09 -24.77
C ARG A 174 8.64 -5.16 -23.43
N ALA A 175 9.38 -5.05 -22.31
CA ALA A 175 8.77 -4.98 -20.97
C ALA A 175 7.87 -3.77 -20.85
N THR A 176 8.33 -2.61 -21.32
CA THR A 176 7.55 -1.35 -21.30
C THR A 176 6.31 -1.44 -22.18
N GLU A 177 6.40 -2.02 -23.37
CA GLU A 177 5.23 -2.17 -24.25
C GLU A 177 4.18 -3.13 -23.67
N MET A 178 4.62 -4.23 -23.04
CA MET A 178 3.71 -5.13 -22.32
C MET A 178 3.05 -4.43 -21.13
N LEU A 179 3.80 -3.57 -20.41
CA LEU A 179 3.26 -2.74 -19.33
C LEU A 179 2.17 -1.80 -19.88
N HIS A 180 2.42 -1.10 -20.98
CA HIS A 180 1.42 -0.25 -21.63
C HIS A 180 0.20 -1.04 -22.08
N PHE A 181 0.38 -2.25 -22.62
CA PHE A 181 -0.72 -3.11 -22.95
C PHE A 181 -1.59 -3.42 -21.73
N LEU A 182 -1.00 -3.84 -20.61
CA LEU A 182 -1.70 -4.12 -19.35
C LEU A 182 -2.40 -2.88 -18.79
N ALA A 183 -1.76 -1.70 -18.84
CA ALA A 183 -2.38 -0.45 -18.44
C ALA A 183 -3.64 -0.13 -19.28
N ARG A 184 -3.58 -0.34 -20.61
CA ARG A 184 -4.76 -0.20 -21.49
C ARG A 184 -5.87 -1.22 -21.18
N GLN A 185 -5.52 -2.38 -20.60
CA GLN A 185 -6.50 -3.36 -20.12
C GLN A 185 -7.06 -3.01 -18.74
N GLY A 186 -6.67 -1.88 -18.10
CA GLY A 186 -7.22 -1.39 -16.84
C GLY A 186 -6.39 -1.71 -15.59
N PHE A 187 -5.18 -2.24 -15.74
CA PHE A 187 -4.28 -2.40 -14.60
C PHE A 187 -3.75 -1.04 -14.13
N PRO A 188 -3.73 -0.76 -12.80
CA PRO A 188 -3.18 0.48 -12.27
C PRO A 188 -1.69 0.58 -12.59
N GLU A 189 -1.25 1.69 -13.21
CA GLU A 189 0.17 1.87 -13.59
C GLU A 189 1.12 1.77 -12.40
N GLN A 190 0.70 2.27 -11.22
CA GLN A 190 1.48 2.15 -9.99
C GLN A 190 1.69 0.70 -9.53
N SER A 191 0.90 -0.25 -10.02
CA SER A 191 1.04 -1.67 -9.71
C SER A 191 1.83 -2.45 -10.78
N LEU A 192 2.38 -1.78 -11.79
CA LEU A 192 3.12 -2.40 -12.86
C LEU A 192 4.60 -2.06 -12.80
N VAL A 193 5.47 -3.08 -12.97
CA VAL A 193 6.94 -2.91 -12.96
C VAL A 193 7.53 -3.57 -14.19
N ALA A 194 8.26 -2.80 -15.02
CA ALA A 194 8.99 -3.33 -16.15
C ALA A 194 10.44 -3.70 -15.76
N VAL A 195 10.86 -4.91 -16.10
CA VAL A 195 12.21 -5.42 -15.83
C VAL A 195 12.82 -5.99 -17.12
N ALA A 196 14.05 -5.63 -17.40
CA ALA A 196 14.80 -6.16 -18.54
C ALA A 196 15.91 -7.11 -18.05
N TRP A 197 15.99 -8.30 -18.62
CA TRP A 197 17.05 -9.29 -18.33
C TRP A 197 17.94 -9.58 -19.52
N ALA A 198 17.60 -9.10 -20.72
CA ALA A 198 18.33 -9.46 -21.93
C ALA A 198 18.52 -10.99 -22.04
N ALA A 199 19.73 -11.45 -22.35
CA ALA A 199 20.08 -12.86 -22.48
C ALA A 199 20.79 -13.45 -21.23
N THR A 200 20.64 -12.79 -20.07
CA THR A 200 21.38 -13.18 -18.85
C THR A 200 20.82 -14.43 -18.18
N ILE A 201 19.51 -14.69 -18.34
CA ILE A 201 18.81 -15.79 -17.69
C ILE A 201 18.16 -16.68 -18.75
N PRO A 202 18.79 -17.80 -19.15
CA PRO A 202 18.21 -18.75 -20.09
C PRO A 202 17.02 -19.50 -19.49
N ALA A 203 16.07 -19.91 -20.34
CA ALA A 203 14.91 -20.70 -19.94
C ALA A 203 15.33 -22.17 -19.76
N GLY A 204 15.42 -22.64 -18.51
CA GLY A 204 15.60 -24.08 -18.21
C GLY A 204 17.04 -24.60 -18.26
N GLY A 205 18.03 -23.75 -18.06
CA GLY A 205 19.44 -24.14 -17.90
C GLY A 205 20.22 -24.33 -19.21
N GLU A 206 19.67 -24.96 -20.22
CA GLU A 206 20.23 -25.00 -21.57
C GLU A 206 19.67 -23.88 -22.44
N ARG A 207 20.51 -23.29 -23.30
CA ARG A 207 20.12 -22.20 -24.19
C ARG A 207 19.22 -22.71 -25.32
N ASP A 208 17.95 -22.36 -25.25
CA ASP A 208 16.99 -22.52 -26.34
C ASP A 208 16.54 -21.14 -26.82
N HIS A 209 17.00 -20.75 -27.99
CA HIS A 209 16.69 -19.42 -28.55
C HIS A 209 15.21 -19.08 -28.61
N ARG A 210 14.31 -20.05 -28.77
CA ARG A 210 12.88 -19.79 -28.79
C ARG A 210 12.31 -19.61 -27.39
N ARG A 211 12.73 -20.47 -26.46
CA ARG A 211 12.29 -20.41 -25.06
C ARG A 211 12.90 -19.21 -24.33
N ASP A 212 14.11 -18.80 -24.72
CA ASP A 212 14.80 -17.64 -24.15
C ASP A 212 14.08 -16.32 -24.48
N ARG A 213 13.46 -16.21 -25.68
CA ARG A 213 12.65 -15.04 -26.05
C ARG A 213 11.27 -15.11 -25.44
N ARG A 214 11.16 -14.59 -24.23
CA ARG A 214 9.93 -14.65 -23.44
C ARG A 214 9.68 -13.40 -22.63
N ILE A 215 8.45 -13.22 -22.21
CA ILE A 215 8.05 -12.33 -21.13
C ILE A 215 7.57 -13.20 -19.97
N GLU A 216 8.00 -12.88 -18.76
CA GLU A 216 7.49 -13.49 -17.54
C GLU A 216 6.65 -12.46 -16.77
N LEU A 217 5.46 -12.85 -16.33
CA LEU A 217 4.65 -12.06 -15.42
C LEU A 217 4.70 -12.71 -14.04
N LYS A 218 5.09 -11.95 -13.03
CA LYS A 218 5.23 -12.41 -11.64
C LYS A 218 4.49 -11.48 -10.70
N LEU A 219 3.78 -12.05 -9.73
CA LEU A 219 3.16 -11.28 -8.66
C LEU A 219 4.20 -11.06 -7.55
N GLY A 220 4.43 -9.81 -7.20
CA GLY A 220 5.23 -9.37 -6.06
C GLY A 220 4.38 -8.57 -5.08
N PHE A 221 4.87 -8.46 -3.85
CA PHE A 221 4.26 -7.63 -2.82
C PHE A 221 5.28 -6.60 -2.35
N GLU A 222 4.84 -5.36 -2.11
CA GLU A 222 5.69 -4.35 -1.49
C GLU A 222 5.73 -4.56 0.03
N ARG A 223 6.87 -4.25 0.60
CA ARG A 223 7.08 -4.19 2.04
C ARG A 223 6.71 -2.82 2.57
#